data_3ef575b26e6dab3617346d8600027800
#
_entry.id   3ef575b26e6dab3617346d8600027800
#
_cell.length_a   1.000
_cell.length_b   1.000
_cell.length_c   1.000
_cell.angle_alpha   90.00
_cell.angle_beta   90.00
_cell.angle_gamma   90.00
#
_symmetry.space_group_name_H-M   'P 1'
#
loop_
_entity.id
_entity.type
_entity.pdbx_description
1 polymer ?
#
loop_
_entity_poly.entity_id
_entity_poly.type
_entity_poly.pdbx_seq_one_letter_code
_entity_poly.pdbx_strand_id
1 'polypeptide(L)'
;DIIQNFRDANKSEIESIKIETKNDQIVVSAKNTFDLRKLLFLGSNKAGDDETIGEFGEGFKAAQISMIKMGINETISTSGDQGVIITVGPEVVEDMRPLVYHFFKINKQNQTLFIVNTYNKDLKKAFDFGLNHFWYEKNSLISDLLHEYNDISIYKSTKPREGFLFYRGILRAKISHIPVVINISKKYVKIENKIKSDRDRNSFNSTLTNNFLSIWAGSGFYYHGMKNNPAIKYILEKSRSFWKSGHPLLNALASRAYHLREDKSILKMFGKKYYAESNYYHSRSINWNDWYDTKTQTWIIRKNKEFEKKGRIKLPAYFVRFGVVSSLELFVKNKENLEKRLKTKKTGSLNPKQKKAVNYAMDCIKKVSPAFSSLYKNLKDEEGIFALTIKTVESKDILGELKDGRDYDDKTIYLNKDLFKSHFGKFFSVLTHEMSHIFGGDGKREFSDILTHLLEQAVQKNSVLSKYSKQWERGYRI
;
A
#
# COMPACT_ATOMS: atom_id res chain seq x y z
N ASP A 1 25.83 -14.12 -16.82
CA ASP A 1 26.36 -13.44 -18.01
C ASP A 1 26.47 -14.37 -19.24
N ILE A 2 27.08 -15.59 -19.16
CA ILE A 2 27.12 -16.51 -20.32
C ILE A 2 25.72 -16.83 -20.81
N ILE A 3 24.83 -17.31 -19.94
CA ILE A 3 23.44 -17.63 -20.30
C ILE A 3 22.69 -16.40 -20.81
N GLN A 4 22.99 -15.22 -20.27
CA GLN A 4 22.41 -13.96 -20.75
C GLN A 4 22.81 -13.67 -22.20
N ASN A 5 24.09 -13.88 -22.57
CA ASN A 5 24.54 -13.69 -23.94
C ASN A 5 23.82 -14.66 -24.89
N PHE A 6 23.64 -15.91 -24.46
CA PHE A 6 22.87 -16.89 -25.23
C PHE A 6 21.41 -16.48 -25.39
N ARG A 7 20.79 -16.00 -24.31
CA ARG A 7 19.40 -15.48 -24.32
C ARG A 7 19.25 -14.28 -25.26
N ASP A 8 20.15 -13.32 -25.19
CA ASP A 8 20.10 -12.12 -26.02
C ASP A 8 20.29 -12.42 -27.50
N ALA A 9 21.07 -13.46 -27.83
CA ALA A 9 21.22 -13.96 -29.20
C ALA A 9 20.02 -14.79 -29.67
N ASN A 10 19.22 -15.36 -28.77
CA ASN A 10 18.12 -16.27 -29.07
C ASN A 10 16.77 -15.78 -28.49
N LYS A 11 16.48 -14.49 -28.60
CA LYS A 11 15.31 -13.84 -27.98
C LYS A 11 13.98 -14.55 -28.23
N SER A 12 13.73 -14.99 -29.46
CA SER A 12 12.50 -15.68 -29.86
C SER A 12 12.50 -17.17 -29.57
N GLU A 13 13.67 -17.78 -29.31
CA GLU A 13 13.85 -19.22 -29.13
C GLU A 13 14.68 -19.56 -27.89
N ILE A 14 14.40 -18.91 -26.75
CA ILE A 14 15.10 -19.16 -25.46
C ILE A 14 15.06 -20.66 -25.10
N GLU A 15 13.98 -21.34 -25.47
CA GLU A 15 13.82 -22.79 -25.29
C GLU A 15 14.84 -23.65 -26.07
N SER A 16 15.48 -23.09 -27.09
CA SER A 16 16.54 -23.76 -27.83
C SER A 16 17.85 -23.82 -27.05
N ILE A 17 17.99 -23.04 -25.97
CA ILE A 17 19.18 -23.07 -25.12
C ILE A 17 19.17 -24.33 -24.29
N LYS A 18 20.18 -25.18 -24.47
CA LYS A 18 20.36 -26.42 -23.73
C LYS A 18 21.63 -26.36 -22.89
N ILE A 19 21.57 -26.91 -21.70
CA ILE A 19 22.71 -27.03 -20.77
C ILE A 19 22.86 -28.52 -20.45
N GLU A 20 23.86 -29.15 -21.06
CA GLU A 20 24.07 -30.59 -20.97
C GLU A 20 25.42 -30.91 -20.31
N THR A 21 25.52 -32.08 -19.72
CA THR A 21 26.79 -32.64 -19.28
C THR A 21 27.12 -33.82 -20.20
N LYS A 22 28.27 -33.75 -20.88
CA LYS A 22 28.77 -34.82 -21.80
C LYS A 22 30.24 -35.01 -21.53
N ASN A 23 30.67 -36.24 -21.34
CA ASN A 23 32.09 -36.62 -21.17
C ASN A 23 32.82 -35.72 -20.18
N ASP A 24 32.29 -35.52 -18.99
CA ASP A 24 32.81 -34.61 -17.95
C ASP A 24 32.95 -33.14 -18.37
N GLN A 25 32.26 -32.74 -19.44
CA GLN A 25 32.20 -31.36 -19.89
C GLN A 25 30.81 -30.79 -19.60
N ILE A 26 30.74 -29.46 -19.38
CA ILE A 26 29.48 -28.73 -19.38
C ILE A 26 29.37 -28.02 -20.73
N VAL A 27 28.30 -28.29 -21.46
CA VAL A 27 28.03 -27.72 -22.78
C VAL A 27 26.75 -26.87 -22.72
N VAL A 28 26.89 -25.61 -23.05
CA VAL A 28 25.76 -24.71 -23.32
C VAL A 28 25.63 -24.54 -24.81
N SER A 29 24.47 -24.81 -25.39
CA SER A 29 24.21 -24.73 -26.82
C SER A 29 22.97 -23.93 -27.15
N ALA A 30 22.98 -23.28 -28.32
CA ALA A 30 21.80 -22.62 -28.90
C ALA A 30 21.89 -22.61 -30.44
N LYS A 31 20.75 -22.46 -31.12
CA LYS A 31 20.65 -22.53 -32.56
C LYS A 31 21.27 -21.34 -33.32
N ASN A 32 21.26 -20.14 -32.73
CA ASN A 32 21.76 -18.96 -33.40
C ASN A 32 23.28 -18.88 -33.38
N THR A 33 23.86 -18.36 -34.44
CA THR A 33 25.30 -18.14 -34.58
C THR A 33 25.63 -16.65 -34.49
N PHE A 34 26.84 -16.34 -34.03
CA PHE A 34 27.36 -14.96 -34.01
C PHE A 34 28.88 -14.95 -34.26
N ASP A 35 29.40 -13.81 -34.67
CA ASP A 35 30.84 -13.62 -34.89
C ASP A 35 31.59 -13.62 -33.53
N LEU A 36 32.39 -14.67 -33.27
CA LEU A 36 33.11 -14.83 -32.02
C LEU A 36 34.18 -13.76 -31.78
N ARG A 37 34.64 -13.04 -32.82
CA ARG A 37 35.57 -11.92 -32.66
C ARG A 37 35.00 -10.79 -31.84
N LYS A 38 33.64 -10.66 -31.77
CA LYS A 38 32.97 -9.69 -30.89
C LYS A 38 33.27 -9.87 -29.42
N LEU A 39 33.72 -11.08 -28.99
CA LEU A 39 34.13 -11.35 -27.61
C LEU A 39 35.39 -10.58 -27.17
N LEU A 40 36.19 -10.09 -28.14
CA LEU A 40 37.41 -9.29 -27.87
C LEU A 40 37.09 -7.85 -27.44
N PHE A 41 35.96 -7.30 -27.87
CA PHE A 41 35.66 -5.89 -27.69
C PHE A 41 35.02 -5.59 -26.34
N LEU A 42 35.31 -4.41 -25.81
CA LEU A 42 34.58 -3.80 -24.71
C LEU A 42 33.45 -2.94 -25.31
N GLY A 43 32.32 -2.94 -24.66
CA GLY A 43 31.15 -2.21 -25.10
C GLY A 43 30.12 -3.11 -25.78
N SER A 44 28.95 -2.58 -25.98
CA SER A 44 27.80 -3.30 -26.54
C SER A 44 27.13 -2.46 -27.61
N ASN A 45 26.89 -3.05 -28.77
CA ASN A 45 26.03 -2.46 -29.82
C ASN A 45 24.54 -2.44 -29.38
N LYS A 46 24.26 -2.92 -28.18
CA LYS A 46 22.91 -3.10 -27.63
C LYS A 46 22.45 -1.92 -26.80
N ALA A 47 23.31 -0.88 -26.65
CA ALA A 47 22.95 0.33 -25.92
C ALA A 47 21.75 1.01 -26.63
N GLY A 48 20.60 1.09 -25.91
CA GLY A 48 19.35 1.64 -26.46
C GLY A 48 18.37 0.60 -27.05
N ASP A 49 18.73 -0.69 -27.14
CA ASP A 49 17.80 -1.75 -27.49
C ASP A 49 17.05 -2.23 -26.23
N ASP A 50 15.80 -1.81 -26.09
CA ASP A 50 14.94 -2.16 -24.95
C ASP A 50 14.66 -3.66 -24.80
N GLU A 51 14.96 -4.47 -25.82
CA GLU A 51 14.76 -5.91 -25.81
C GLU A 51 15.99 -6.71 -25.34
N THR A 52 17.18 -6.11 -25.29
CA THR A 52 18.40 -6.75 -24.81
C THR A 52 18.65 -6.44 -23.34
N ILE A 53 19.16 -7.45 -22.61
CA ILE A 53 19.45 -7.33 -21.19
C ILE A 53 20.90 -6.87 -20.96
N GLY A 54 21.82 -7.18 -21.91
CA GLY A 54 23.24 -6.88 -21.80
C GLY A 54 23.59 -5.48 -22.31
N GLU A 55 23.82 -4.53 -21.39
CA GLU A 55 24.12 -3.13 -21.75
C GLU A 55 25.62 -2.82 -21.90
N PHE A 56 26.50 -3.53 -21.17
CA PHE A 56 27.89 -3.08 -20.95
C PHE A 56 28.99 -3.86 -21.69
N GLY A 57 28.69 -5.00 -22.32
CA GLY A 57 29.66 -5.80 -23.08
C GLY A 57 30.79 -6.47 -22.25
N GLU A 58 30.82 -6.28 -20.96
CA GLU A 58 31.87 -6.80 -20.05
C GLU A 58 31.54 -8.16 -19.43
N GLY A 59 30.26 -8.58 -19.47
CA GLY A 59 29.76 -9.74 -18.74
C GLY A 59 30.43 -11.07 -19.11
N PHE A 60 30.80 -11.24 -20.39
CA PHE A 60 31.51 -12.45 -20.82
C PHE A 60 32.88 -12.55 -20.19
N LYS A 61 33.68 -11.46 -20.17
CA LYS A 61 35.02 -11.42 -19.56
C LYS A 61 34.95 -11.63 -18.05
N ALA A 62 34.00 -11.00 -17.38
CA ALA A 62 33.75 -11.19 -15.95
C ALA A 62 33.40 -12.65 -15.60
N ALA A 63 32.61 -13.30 -16.46
CA ALA A 63 32.29 -14.73 -16.30
C ALA A 63 33.52 -15.63 -16.49
N GLN A 64 34.38 -15.32 -17.47
CA GLN A 64 35.66 -16.03 -17.64
C GLN A 64 36.55 -15.90 -16.41
N ILE A 65 36.75 -14.70 -15.90
CA ILE A 65 37.54 -14.45 -14.68
C ILE A 65 36.96 -15.23 -13.49
N SER A 66 35.63 -15.27 -13.36
CA SER A 66 34.98 -16.03 -12.30
C SER A 66 35.22 -17.53 -12.40
N MET A 67 35.20 -18.07 -13.62
CA MET A 67 35.50 -19.50 -13.88
C MET A 67 36.96 -19.82 -13.59
N ILE A 68 37.90 -18.94 -13.93
CA ILE A 68 39.33 -19.09 -13.59
C ILE A 68 39.51 -19.14 -12.06
N LYS A 69 38.83 -18.30 -11.30
CA LYS A 69 38.85 -18.35 -9.82
C LYS A 69 38.26 -19.66 -9.27
N MET A 70 37.44 -20.37 -10.04
CA MET A 70 36.95 -21.71 -9.71
C MET A 70 37.90 -22.84 -10.18
N GLY A 71 39.08 -22.50 -10.70
CA GLY A 71 40.04 -23.47 -11.21
C GLY A 71 39.83 -23.92 -12.67
N ILE A 72 38.92 -23.24 -13.40
CA ILE A 72 38.62 -23.55 -14.80
C ILE A 72 39.47 -22.64 -15.69
N ASN A 73 40.62 -23.09 -16.09
CA ASN A 73 41.62 -22.31 -16.81
C ASN A 73 41.42 -22.25 -18.34
N GLU A 74 40.49 -23.03 -18.86
CA GLU A 74 40.21 -23.13 -20.30
C GLU A 74 38.72 -23.24 -20.56
N THR A 75 38.22 -22.49 -21.54
CA THR A 75 36.87 -22.64 -22.10
C THR A 75 36.94 -22.58 -23.62
N ILE A 76 36.00 -23.24 -24.28
CA ILE A 76 35.89 -23.27 -25.73
C ILE A 76 34.57 -22.70 -26.17
N SER A 77 34.56 -21.82 -27.16
CA SER A 77 33.34 -21.39 -27.83
C SER A 77 33.43 -21.69 -29.32
N THR A 78 32.33 -22.20 -29.89
CA THR A 78 32.23 -22.39 -31.35
C THR A 78 30.93 -21.74 -31.85
N SER A 79 30.99 -21.15 -33.05
CA SER A 79 29.82 -20.50 -33.67
C SER A 79 30.03 -20.38 -35.19
N GLY A 80 29.10 -20.91 -35.95
CA GLY A 80 29.23 -20.91 -37.42
C GLY A 80 30.44 -21.72 -37.87
N ASP A 81 31.41 -21.11 -38.54
CA ASP A 81 32.68 -21.68 -38.99
C ASP A 81 33.88 -21.27 -38.10
N GLN A 82 33.63 -20.65 -36.98
CA GLN A 82 34.64 -20.13 -36.05
C GLN A 82 34.68 -20.91 -34.76
N GLY A 83 35.88 -21.05 -34.21
CA GLY A 83 36.12 -21.51 -32.84
C GLY A 83 37.07 -20.55 -32.13
N VAL A 84 36.97 -20.47 -30.80
CA VAL A 84 37.91 -19.79 -29.94
C VAL A 84 38.14 -20.59 -28.68
N ILE A 85 39.40 -20.81 -28.33
CA ILE A 85 39.82 -21.29 -27.00
C ILE A 85 40.26 -20.08 -26.19
N ILE A 86 39.76 -19.99 -24.97
CA ILE A 86 40.10 -18.93 -24.05
C ILE A 86 40.87 -19.55 -22.90
N THR A 87 42.08 -19.06 -22.69
CA THR A 87 42.99 -19.54 -21.65
C THR A 87 43.54 -18.38 -20.84
N VAL A 88 44.23 -18.70 -19.73
CA VAL A 88 45.00 -17.73 -18.94
C VAL A 88 46.40 -17.70 -19.50
N GLY A 89 46.87 -16.53 -19.90
CA GLY A 89 48.23 -16.33 -20.36
C GLY A 89 49.28 -16.35 -19.24
N PRO A 90 50.59 -16.26 -19.60
CA PRO A 90 51.63 -16.07 -18.63
C PRO A 90 51.50 -14.75 -17.87
N GLU A 91 52.13 -14.68 -16.74
CA GLU A 91 52.20 -13.43 -15.97
C GLU A 91 52.96 -12.36 -16.78
N VAL A 92 52.37 -11.15 -16.83
CA VAL A 92 52.95 -10.05 -17.62
C VAL A 92 53.47 -8.94 -16.71
N VAL A 93 52.72 -8.59 -15.65
CA VAL A 93 53.07 -7.53 -14.70
C VAL A 93 52.48 -7.89 -13.33
N GLU A 94 53.29 -7.93 -12.28
CA GLU A 94 52.85 -7.98 -10.88
C GLU A 94 51.64 -8.91 -10.62
N ASP A 95 51.80 -10.20 -10.89
CA ASP A 95 50.76 -11.23 -10.75
C ASP A 95 49.55 -11.09 -11.75
N MET A 96 49.56 -10.11 -12.64
CA MET A 96 48.53 -9.97 -13.65
C MET A 96 48.70 -10.93 -14.82
N ARG A 97 47.67 -11.73 -15.08
CA ARG A 97 47.62 -12.69 -16.16
C ARG A 97 46.50 -12.32 -17.13
N PRO A 98 46.80 -12.16 -18.45
CA PRO A 98 45.78 -11.82 -19.44
C PRO A 98 44.94 -13.02 -19.83
N LEU A 99 43.70 -12.73 -20.28
CA LEU A 99 42.92 -13.68 -21.04
C LEU A 99 43.50 -13.74 -22.47
N VAL A 100 43.81 -14.95 -22.94
CA VAL A 100 44.33 -15.17 -24.29
C VAL A 100 43.26 -15.89 -25.12
N TYR A 101 43.01 -15.37 -26.31
CA TYR A 101 42.00 -15.86 -27.23
C TYR A 101 42.69 -16.48 -28.43
N HIS A 102 42.54 -17.80 -28.60
CA HIS A 102 43.10 -18.56 -29.73
C HIS A 102 41.98 -18.90 -30.72
N PHE A 103 41.89 -18.13 -31.82
CA PHE A 103 40.88 -18.35 -32.85
C PHE A 103 41.32 -19.44 -33.84
N PHE A 104 40.35 -20.26 -34.23
CA PHE A 104 40.56 -21.32 -35.25
C PHE A 104 39.30 -21.49 -36.10
N LYS A 105 39.45 -22.12 -37.27
CA LYS A 105 38.35 -22.49 -38.16
C LYS A 105 37.84 -23.86 -37.82
N ILE A 106 36.52 -24.06 -37.95
CA ILE A 106 35.86 -25.36 -37.84
C ILE A 106 34.95 -25.59 -39.04
N ASN A 107 34.49 -26.82 -39.22
CA ASN A 107 33.42 -27.09 -40.17
C ASN A 107 32.16 -26.30 -39.77
N LYS A 108 31.53 -25.67 -40.77
CA LYS A 108 30.37 -24.81 -40.56
C LYS A 108 29.24 -25.55 -39.84
N GLN A 109 28.76 -24.99 -38.76
CA GLN A 109 27.63 -25.47 -37.96
C GLN A 109 26.60 -24.36 -37.74
N ASN A 110 25.32 -24.74 -37.63
CA ASN A 110 24.22 -23.80 -37.43
C ASN A 110 23.85 -23.70 -35.95
N GLN A 111 24.86 -23.56 -35.09
CA GLN A 111 24.67 -23.44 -33.64
C GLN A 111 25.86 -22.71 -33.03
N THR A 112 25.65 -22.24 -31.83
CA THR A 112 26.71 -21.74 -30.94
C THR A 112 26.83 -22.69 -29.75
N LEU A 113 28.07 -23.07 -29.43
CA LEU A 113 28.41 -23.85 -28.24
C LEU A 113 29.33 -23.04 -27.34
N PHE A 114 29.13 -23.19 -26.04
CA PHE A 114 30.08 -22.82 -25.02
C PHE A 114 30.41 -24.04 -24.18
N ILE A 115 31.66 -24.42 -24.10
CA ILE A 115 32.11 -25.67 -23.51
C ILE A 115 33.10 -25.37 -22.39
N VAL A 116 32.84 -25.96 -21.25
CA VAL A 116 33.75 -26.04 -20.13
C VAL A 116 34.29 -27.46 -20.05
N ASN A 117 35.60 -27.63 -20.25
CA ASN A 117 36.24 -28.94 -20.37
C ASN A 117 36.34 -29.76 -19.08
N THR A 118 35.83 -29.23 -17.98
CA THR A 118 35.82 -29.90 -16.67
C THR A 118 34.45 -29.81 -16.04
N TYR A 119 33.91 -30.94 -15.61
CA TYR A 119 32.66 -30.92 -14.86
C TYR A 119 32.86 -30.28 -13.50
N ASN A 120 32.08 -29.24 -13.22
CA ASN A 120 31.97 -28.62 -11.93
C ASN A 120 30.49 -28.53 -11.56
N LYS A 121 30.11 -29.18 -10.47
CA LYS A 121 28.73 -29.28 -10.01
C LYS A 121 28.10 -27.91 -9.71
N ASP A 122 28.88 -27.01 -9.15
CA ASP A 122 28.34 -25.68 -8.75
C ASP A 122 28.20 -24.75 -9.97
N LEU A 123 29.12 -24.89 -10.95
CA LEU A 123 29.01 -24.21 -12.23
C LEU A 123 27.79 -24.73 -13.04
N LYS A 124 27.56 -26.05 -13.06
CA LYS A 124 26.38 -26.64 -13.72
C LYS A 124 25.09 -26.10 -13.08
N LYS A 125 25.03 -26.09 -11.76
CA LYS A 125 23.88 -25.47 -11.05
C LYS A 125 23.73 -23.98 -11.37
N ALA A 126 24.84 -23.25 -11.48
CA ALA A 126 24.81 -21.83 -11.83
C ALA A 126 24.27 -21.61 -13.25
N PHE A 127 24.64 -22.45 -14.21
CA PHE A 127 24.09 -22.37 -15.56
C PHE A 127 22.61 -22.75 -15.62
N ASP A 128 22.18 -23.84 -14.97
CA ASP A 128 20.78 -24.25 -14.89
C ASP A 128 19.92 -23.15 -14.21
N PHE A 129 20.45 -22.57 -13.14
CA PHE A 129 19.82 -21.45 -12.46
C PHE A 129 19.80 -20.18 -13.32
N GLY A 130 20.89 -19.94 -14.09
CA GLY A 130 20.99 -18.81 -15.00
C GLY A 130 19.90 -18.80 -16.06
N LEU A 131 19.54 -19.96 -16.59
CA LEU A 131 18.43 -20.06 -17.55
C LEU A 131 17.10 -19.68 -16.90
N ASN A 132 16.86 -20.10 -15.66
CA ASN A 132 15.67 -19.75 -14.91
C ASN A 132 15.60 -18.26 -14.48
N HIS A 133 16.70 -17.53 -14.64
CA HIS A 133 16.74 -16.07 -14.40
C HIS A 133 16.02 -15.25 -15.47
N PHE A 134 15.71 -15.86 -16.60
CA PHE A 134 15.05 -15.20 -17.71
C PHE A 134 13.62 -15.66 -17.85
N TRP A 135 12.75 -14.71 -18.18
CA TRP A 135 11.37 -14.99 -18.47
C TRP A 135 11.23 -15.64 -19.84
N TYR A 136 10.57 -16.80 -19.89
CA TYR A 136 10.07 -17.46 -21.09
C TYR A 136 8.94 -18.41 -20.68
N GLU A 137 8.07 -18.79 -21.62
CA GLU A 137 6.83 -19.51 -21.30
C GLU A 137 7.05 -20.87 -20.63
N LYS A 138 8.11 -21.59 -21.02
CA LYS A 138 8.45 -22.90 -20.44
C LYS A 138 9.51 -22.83 -19.33
N ASN A 139 9.68 -21.67 -18.69
CA ASN A 139 10.57 -21.56 -17.56
C ASN A 139 10.16 -22.54 -16.45
N SER A 140 11.13 -23.30 -15.93
CA SER A 140 10.89 -24.36 -14.96
C SER A 140 10.30 -23.89 -13.62
N LEU A 141 10.32 -22.59 -13.35
CA LEU A 141 9.72 -21.97 -12.16
C LEU A 141 8.21 -21.73 -12.32
N ILE A 142 7.69 -21.82 -13.54
CA ILE A 142 6.32 -21.47 -13.91
C ILE A 142 5.45 -22.72 -14.04
N SER A 143 4.22 -22.64 -13.55
CA SER A 143 3.16 -23.61 -13.76
C SER A 143 1.93 -22.91 -14.35
N ASP A 144 0.75 -23.18 -13.86
CA ASP A 144 -0.51 -22.68 -14.39
C ASP A 144 -0.65 -21.16 -14.32
N LEU A 145 -1.14 -20.54 -15.38
CA LEU A 145 -1.54 -19.14 -15.39
C LEU A 145 -2.73 -18.93 -14.44
N LEU A 146 -2.59 -18.01 -13.52
CA LEU A 146 -3.66 -17.62 -12.59
C LEU A 146 -4.41 -16.40 -13.06
N HIS A 147 -3.70 -15.42 -13.64
CA HIS A 147 -4.27 -14.16 -14.07
C HIS A 147 -3.31 -13.43 -15.02
N GLU A 148 -3.90 -12.78 -16.01
CA GLU A 148 -3.16 -11.92 -16.93
C GLU A 148 -3.96 -10.63 -17.15
N TYR A 149 -3.26 -9.51 -17.10
CA TYR A 149 -3.84 -8.20 -17.39
C TYR A 149 -2.77 -7.24 -17.89
N ASN A 150 -2.91 -6.77 -19.12
CA ASN A 150 -1.94 -5.90 -19.79
C ASN A 150 -0.52 -6.48 -19.71
N ASP A 151 0.37 -5.73 -19.06
CA ASP A 151 1.81 -6.05 -18.94
C ASP A 151 2.14 -6.92 -17.71
N ILE A 152 1.14 -7.49 -17.04
CA ILE A 152 1.33 -8.28 -15.82
C ILE A 152 0.66 -9.63 -15.98
N SER A 153 1.45 -10.69 -15.79
CA SER A 153 0.96 -12.05 -15.71
C SER A 153 1.37 -12.72 -14.40
N ILE A 154 0.46 -13.52 -13.84
CA ILE A 154 0.65 -14.20 -12.56
C ILE A 154 0.41 -15.68 -12.78
N TYR A 155 1.37 -16.47 -12.36
CA TYR A 155 1.35 -17.92 -12.46
C TYR A 155 1.53 -18.57 -11.09
N LYS A 156 1.19 -19.84 -10.98
CA LYS A 156 1.64 -20.65 -9.88
C LYS A 156 3.13 -20.93 -10.02
N SER A 157 3.84 -20.93 -8.90
CA SER A 157 5.22 -21.40 -8.87
C SER A 157 5.26 -22.92 -8.78
N THR A 158 6.22 -23.52 -9.48
CA THR A 158 6.56 -24.96 -9.32
C THR A 158 7.20 -25.24 -7.96
N LYS A 159 7.72 -24.21 -7.27
CA LYS A 159 8.31 -24.34 -5.94
C LYS A 159 7.24 -24.08 -4.86
N PRO A 160 6.89 -25.06 -4.03
CA PRO A 160 5.70 -24.98 -3.16
C PRO A 160 5.78 -23.95 -2.05
N ARG A 161 6.97 -23.40 -1.76
CA ARG A 161 7.20 -22.39 -0.72
C ARG A 161 7.94 -21.16 -1.18
N GLU A 162 8.15 -21.02 -2.49
CA GLU A 162 8.88 -19.90 -3.08
C GLU A 162 8.10 -19.32 -4.24
N GLY A 163 7.97 -18.01 -4.26
CA GLY A 163 7.52 -17.25 -5.41
C GLY A 163 8.66 -16.47 -6.03
N PHE A 164 8.39 -15.89 -7.18
CA PHE A 164 9.38 -15.19 -7.99
C PHE A 164 8.77 -13.95 -8.63
N LEU A 165 9.57 -12.89 -8.71
CA LEU A 165 9.21 -11.65 -9.39
C LEU A 165 10.14 -11.42 -10.57
N PHE A 166 9.58 -11.44 -11.78
CA PHE A 166 10.26 -11.04 -13.00
C PHE A 166 9.89 -9.61 -13.37
N TYR A 167 10.88 -8.86 -13.81
CA TYR A 167 10.69 -7.53 -14.36
C TYR A 167 11.51 -7.37 -15.62
N ARG A 168 10.83 -7.00 -16.73
CA ARG A 168 11.44 -6.90 -18.06
C ARG A 168 12.24 -8.15 -18.45
N GLY A 169 11.65 -9.30 -18.22
CA GLY A 169 12.23 -10.59 -18.60
C GLY A 169 13.37 -11.07 -17.69
N ILE A 170 13.68 -10.40 -16.58
CA ILE A 170 14.73 -10.81 -15.63
C ILE A 170 14.13 -11.12 -14.27
N LEU A 171 14.57 -12.20 -13.64
CA LEU A 171 14.26 -12.51 -12.25
C LEU A 171 14.93 -11.47 -11.33
N ARG A 172 14.13 -10.76 -10.55
CA ARG A 172 14.60 -9.67 -9.69
C ARG A 172 14.46 -9.95 -8.21
N ALA A 173 13.48 -10.77 -7.83
CA ALA A 173 13.29 -11.08 -6.41
C ALA A 173 12.68 -12.47 -6.22
N LYS A 174 12.95 -13.06 -5.07
CA LYS A 174 12.20 -14.18 -4.53
C LYS A 174 11.11 -13.68 -3.59
N ILE A 175 9.94 -14.30 -3.68
CA ILE A 175 8.82 -14.06 -2.77
C ILE A 175 8.77 -15.23 -1.80
N SER A 176 9.19 -15.01 -0.57
CA SER A 176 9.25 -16.08 0.43
C SER A 176 7.84 -16.60 0.76
N HIS A 177 7.71 -17.91 0.86
CA HIS A 177 6.55 -18.62 1.39
C HIS A 177 5.23 -18.53 0.60
N ILE A 178 5.15 -17.73 -0.45
CA ILE A 178 3.96 -17.63 -1.30
C ILE A 178 4.34 -18.08 -2.71
N PRO A 179 3.87 -19.25 -3.17
CA PRO A 179 4.32 -19.86 -4.41
C PRO A 179 3.61 -19.25 -5.64
N VAL A 180 3.95 -18.02 -5.95
CA VAL A 180 3.47 -17.29 -7.14
C VAL A 180 4.63 -16.76 -7.96
N VAL A 181 4.49 -16.78 -9.27
CA VAL A 181 5.40 -16.10 -10.19
C VAL A 181 4.68 -14.90 -10.77
N ILE A 182 5.25 -13.72 -10.56
CA ILE A 182 4.73 -12.45 -11.06
C ILE A 182 5.68 -11.97 -12.15
N ASN A 183 5.18 -11.76 -13.36
CA ASN A 183 5.94 -11.17 -14.45
C ASN A 183 5.36 -9.79 -14.79
N ILE A 184 6.25 -8.80 -14.83
CA ILE A 184 5.94 -7.42 -15.22
C ILE A 184 6.80 -7.09 -16.43
N SER A 185 6.19 -7.05 -17.62
CA SER A 185 6.90 -6.80 -18.87
C SER A 185 7.15 -5.33 -19.15
N LYS A 186 6.27 -4.44 -18.68
CA LYS A 186 6.33 -3.00 -18.92
C LYS A 186 7.43 -2.30 -18.14
N LYS A 187 8.03 -1.31 -18.80
CA LYS A 187 9.00 -0.38 -18.20
C LYS A 187 8.31 0.67 -17.32
N TYR A 188 8.79 0.81 -16.09
CA TYR A 188 8.33 1.83 -15.15
C TYR A 188 9.48 2.78 -14.82
N VAL A 189 9.40 4.04 -15.27
CA VAL A 189 10.48 5.05 -15.18
C VAL A 189 11.04 5.21 -13.76
N LYS A 190 10.17 5.24 -12.74
CA LYS A 190 10.59 5.35 -11.34
C LYS A 190 11.46 4.17 -10.86
N ILE A 191 11.30 3.02 -11.48
CA ILE A 191 12.02 1.79 -11.14
C ILE A 191 13.31 1.73 -11.94
N GLU A 192 13.25 2.06 -13.22
CA GLU A 192 14.44 2.12 -14.08
C GLU A 192 15.53 3.02 -13.51
N ASN A 193 15.16 4.20 -13.01
CA ASN A 193 16.11 5.14 -12.41
C ASN A 193 16.80 4.57 -11.17
N LYS A 194 16.14 3.70 -10.42
CA LYS A 194 16.74 3.00 -9.26
C LYS A 194 17.61 1.82 -9.67
N ILE A 195 17.24 1.11 -10.74
CA ILE A 195 18.01 -0.03 -11.26
C ILE A 195 19.27 0.44 -11.99
N LYS A 196 19.20 1.55 -12.73
CA LYS A 196 20.36 2.10 -13.46
C LYS A 196 21.54 2.48 -12.56
N SER A 197 21.29 2.77 -11.28
CA SER A 197 22.36 3.03 -10.31
C SER A 197 23.01 1.76 -9.77
N ASP A 198 22.46 0.58 -10.03
CA ASP A 198 22.96 -0.69 -9.54
C ASP A 198 23.60 -1.51 -10.67
N ARG A 199 24.90 -1.26 -10.89
CA ARG A 199 25.73 -1.99 -11.88
C ARG A 199 25.75 -3.50 -11.64
N ASP A 200 25.64 -3.92 -10.40
CA ASP A 200 25.86 -5.31 -9.99
C ASP A 200 24.62 -6.20 -10.19
N ARG A 201 23.51 -5.67 -10.72
CA ARG A 201 22.25 -6.40 -10.99
C ARG A 201 21.76 -7.23 -9.81
N ASN A 202 22.07 -6.77 -8.60
CA ASN A 202 21.70 -7.45 -7.37
C ASN A 202 20.17 -7.63 -7.30
N SER A 203 19.76 -8.66 -6.62
CA SER A 203 18.34 -8.87 -6.29
C SER A 203 17.77 -7.60 -5.66
N PHE A 204 16.57 -7.24 -6.03
CA PHE A 204 15.91 -6.08 -5.43
C PHE A 204 15.94 -6.18 -3.91
N ASN A 205 16.35 -5.11 -3.25
CA ASN A 205 16.21 -5.01 -1.82
C ASN A 205 14.72 -5.04 -1.44
N SER A 206 14.42 -5.25 -0.17
CA SER A 206 13.04 -5.35 0.32
C SER A 206 12.17 -4.14 -0.05
N THR A 207 12.75 -2.94 -0.04
CA THR A 207 12.05 -1.70 -0.41
C THR A 207 11.67 -1.68 -1.88
N LEU A 208 12.58 -2.06 -2.77
CA LEU A 208 12.34 -2.10 -4.19
C LEU A 208 11.33 -3.21 -4.54
N THR A 209 11.47 -4.38 -3.93
CA THR A 209 10.49 -5.49 -4.05
C THR A 209 9.10 -5.03 -3.62
N ASN A 210 8.98 -4.34 -2.49
CA ASN A 210 7.70 -3.82 -2.02
C ASN A 210 7.10 -2.76 -2.96
N ASN A 211 7.94 -1.91 -3.57
CA ASN A 211 7.50 -0.95 -4.57
C ASN A 211 6.93 -1.65 -5.81
N PHE A 212 7.58 -2.73 -6.29
CA PHE A 212 7.06 -3.55 -7.38
C PHE A 212 5.74 -4.22 -7.05
N LEU A 213 5.66 -4.84 -5.89
CA LEU A 213 4.42 -5.47 -5.44
C LEU A 213 3.29 -4.44 -5.31
N SER A 214 3.62 -3.20 -4.92
CA SER A 214 2.65 -2.10 -4.87
C SER A 214 2.24 -1.62 -6.26
N ILE A 215 3.17 -1.55 -7.21
CA ILE A 215 2.88 -1.22 -8.61
C ILE A 215 2.02 -2.31 -9.24
N TRP A 216 2.41 -3.57 -9.06
CA TRP A 216 1.62 -4.70 -9.52
C TRP A 216 0.20 -4.65 -8.95
N ALA A 217 0.05 -4.51 -7.64
CA ALA A 217 -1.26 -4.40 -7.00
C ALA A 217 -2.04 -3.16 -7.48
N GLY A 218 -1.36 -2.10 -7.94
CA GLY A 218 -1.96 -0.87 -8.41
C GLY A 218 -2.39 -0.87 -9.88
N SER A 219 -1.61 -1.48 -10.76
CA SER A 219 -1.80 -1.38 -12.21
C SER A 219 -2.82 -2.39 -12.77
N GLY A 220 -2.87 -3.59 -12.19
CA GLY A 220 -3.75 -4.66 -12.68
C GLY A 220 -5.12 -4.71 -12.00
N PHE A 221 -5.25 -4.08 -10.84
CA PHE A 221 -6.41 -4.30 -9.98
C PHE A 221 -7.40 -3.13 -9.91
N TYR A 222 -7.05 -1.97 -10.48
CA TYR A 222 -7.86 -0.77 -10.26
C TYR A 222 -9.13 -0.69 -11.11
N TYR A 223 -9.22 -1.35 -12.26
CA TYR A 223 -10.29 -1.06 -13.22
C TYR A 223 -11.17 -2.22 -13.70
N HIS A 224 -10.72 -3.45 -13.74
CA HIS A 224 -11.55 -4.53 -14.28
C HIS A 224 -11.36 -5.87 -13.56
N GLY A 225 -12.36 -6.27 -12.76
CA GLY A 225 -12.52 -7.68 -12.41
C GLY A 225 -11.81 -8.18 -11.16
N MET A 226 -11.67 -7.38 -10.11
CA MET A 226 -11.18 -7.88 -8.81
C MET A 226 -12.11 -8.92 -8.16
N LYS A 227 -13.40 -8.87 -8.49
CA LYS A 227 -14.34 -9.87 -7.99
C LYS A 227 -14.00 -11.23 -8.60
N ASN A 228 -13.76 -12.21 -7.74
CA ASN A 228 -13.41 -13.59 -8.12
C ASN A 228 -12.03 -13.79 -8.80
N ASN A 229 -11.08 -12.87 -8.60
CA ASN A 229 -9.74 -13.03 -9.19
C ASN A 229 -9.02 -14.27 -8.62
N PRO A 230 -8.70 -15.28 -9.46
CA PRO A 230 -8.13 -16.53 -8.99
C PRO A 230 -6.74 -16.36 -8.39
N ALA A 231 -5.95 -15.39 -8.86
CA ALA A 231 -4.61 -15.13 -8.32
C ALA A 231 -4.68 -14.60 -6.88
N ILE A 232 -5.59 -13.65 -6.58
CA ILE A 232 -5.78 -13.14 -5.22
C ILE A 232 -6.22 -14.24 -4.28
N LYS A 233 -7.22 -15.01 -4.70
CA LYS A 233 -7.72 -16.12 -3.89
C LYS A 233 -6.60 -17.11 -3.60
N TYR A 234 -5.83 -17.49 -4.60
CA TYR A 234 -4.68 -18.39 -4.45
C TYR A 234 -3.63 -17.82 -3.48
N ILE A 235 -3.25 -16.54 -3.64
CA ILE A 235 -2.29 -15.87 -2.76
C ILE A 235 -2.79 -15.87 -1.32
N LEU A 236 -4.04 -15.50 -1.08
CA LEU A 236 -4.62 -15.50 0.26
C LEU A 236 -4.65 -16.90 0.87
N GLU A 237 -5.01 -17.92 0.09
CA GLU A 237 -5.03 -19.32 0.55
C GLU A 237 -3.63 -19.82 0.94
N LYS A 238 -2.64 -19.57 0.09
CA LYS A 238 -1.25 -20.02 0.32
C LYS A 238 -0.55 -19.25 1.43
N SER A 239 -0.97 -18.01 1.70
CA SER A 239 -0.38 -17.17 2.74
C SER A 239 -1.01 -17.31 4.13
N ARG A 240 -1.91 -18.25 4.36
CA ARG A 240 -2.66 -18.38 5.65
C ARG A 240 -1.77 -18.42 6.89
N SER A 241 -0.61 -19.09 6.81
CA SER A 241 0.36 -19.16 7.91
C SER A 241 0.94 -17.79 8.29
N PHE A 242 0.91 -16.83 7.39
CA PHE A 242 1.47 -15.47 7.56
C PHE A 242 0.41 -14.41 7.86
N TRP A 243 -0.86 -14.76 7.94
CA TRP A 243 -1.91 -13.80 8.21
C TRP A 243 -1.70 -13.05 9.54
N LYS A 244 -1.21 -13.73 10.58
CA LYS A 244 -0.94 -13.10 11.89
C LYS A 244 0.27 -12.20 11.91
N SER A 245 1.36 -12.63 11.27
CA SER A 245 2.64 -11.90 11.25
C SER A 245 2.72 -10.81 10.18
N GLY A 246 1.84 -10.89 9.20
CA GLY A 246 1.89 -10.06 8.01
C GLY A 246 2.88 -10.57 6.96
N HIS A 247 2.68 -10.16 5.71
CA HIS A 247 3.60 -10.44 4.60
C HIS A 247 3.60 -9.26 3.64
N PRO A 248 4.76 -8.83 3.10
CA PRO A 248 4.84 -7.68 2.19
C PRO A 248 3.88 -7.75 1.00
N LEU A 249 3.75 -8.92 0.38
CA LEU A 249 2.80 -9.13 -0.72
C LEU A 249 1.35 -8.93 -0.29
N LEU A 250 0.96 -9.40 0.89
CA LEU A 250 -0.40 -9.21 1.43
C LEU A 250 -0.67 -7.73 1.74
N ASN A 251 0.31 -7.02 2.28
CA ASN A 251 0.19 -5.59 2.54
C ASN A 251 0.08 -4.79 1.22
N ALA A 252 0.89 -5.14 0.22
CA ALA A 252 0.81 -4.53 -1.11
C ALA A 252 -0.56 -4.76 -1.77
N LEU A 253 -1.07 -5.99 -1.73
CA LEU A 253 -2.42 -6.32 -2.19
C LEU A 253 -3.48 -5.51 -1.44
N ALA A 254 -3.43 -5.49 -0.11
CA ALA A 254 -4.38 -4.78 0.72
C ALA A 254 -4.34 -3.27 0.46
N SER A 255 -3.17 -2.68 0.18
CA SER A 255 -3.05 -1.24 -0.10
C SER A 255 -3.90 -0.79 -1.30
N ARG A 256 -4.23 -1.68 -2.21
CA ARG A 256 -5.00 -1.45 -3.44
C ARG A 256 -6.34 -2.18 -3.49
N ALA A 257 -6.59 -3.08 -2.57
CA ALA A 257 -7.70 -4.04 -2.59
C ALA A 257 -9.02 -3.51 -1.99
N TYR A 258 -9.26 -2.19 -2.05
CA TYR A 258 -10.46 -1.61 -1.44
C TYR A 258 -11.77 -2.27 -1.90
N HIS A 259 -11.85 -2.73 -3.15
CA HIS A 259 -13.03 -3.39 -3.70
C HIS A 259 -13.17 -4.86 -3.32
N LEU A 260 -12.12 -5.49 -2.78
CA LEU A 260 -12.16 -6.90 -2.36
C LEU A 260 -13.02 -7.14 -1.12
N ARG A 261 -13.26 -6.10 -0.32
CA ARG A 261 -14.12 -6.18 0.86
C ARG A 261 -15.58 -6.59 0.55
N GLU A 262 -16.00 -6.48 -0.71
CA GLU A 262 -17.32 -6.85 -1.19
C GLU A 262 -17.36 -8.25 -1.82
N ASP A 263 -16.18 -8.88 -2.01
CA ASP A 263 -16.11 -10.21 -2.60
C ASP A 263 -16.50 -11.28 -1.57
N LYS A 264 -17.68 -11.88 -1.80
CA LYS A 264 -18.23 -12.90 -0.91
C LYS A 264 -17.34 -14.13 -0.75
N SER A 265 -16.55 -14.48 -1.78
CA SER A 265 -15.65 -15.63 -1.75
C SER A 265 -14.46 -15.36 -0.82
N ILE A 266 -13.91 -14.16 -0.87
CA ILE A 266 -12.82 -13.70 0.02
C ILE A 266 -13.33 -13.54 1.45
N LEU A 267 -14.49 -12.89 1.64
CA LEU A 267 -15.11 -12.76 2.97
C LEU A 267 -15.34 -14.11 3.64
N LYS A 268 -15.76 -15.12 2.86
CA LYS A 268 -15.98 -16.49 3.36
C LYS A 268 -14.69 -17.15 3.87
N MET A 269 -13.52 -16.80 3.31
CA MET A 269 -12.23 -17.35 3.76
C MET A 269 -11.88 -16.95 5.20
N PHE A 270 -12.26 -15.74 5.61
CA PHE A 270 -11.99 -15.23 6.96
C PHE A 270 -13.09 -15.59 7.94
N GLY A 271 -14.35 -15.53 7.54
CA GLY A 271 -15.51 -15.83 8.38
C GLY A 271 -15.54 -14.98 9.66
N LYS A 272 -16.15 -15.56 10.73
CA LYS A 272 -16.21 -14.92 12.06
C LYS A 272 -15.02 -15.24 12.96
N LYS A 273 -14.05 -16.03 12.47
CA LYS A 273 -12.90 -16.50 13.26
C LYS A 273 -11.86 -15.40 13.49
N TYR A 274 -11.83 -14.37 12.66
CA TYR A 274 -10.80 -13.36 12.69
C TYR A 274 -11.38 -11.98 12.98
N TYR A 275 -10.52 -11.07 13.49
CA TYR A 275 -10.76 -9.64 13.51
C TYR A 275 -9.46 -8.91 13.15
N ALA A 276 -9.57 -7.75 12.51
CA ALA A 276 -8.42 -6.92 12.16
C ALA A 276 -8.13 -5.91 13.26
N GLU A 277 -6.86 -5.65 13.53
CA GLU A 277 -6.42 -4.60 14.41
C GLU A 277 -6.99 -3.25 13.93
N SER A 278 -7.44 -2.45 14.87
CA SER A 278 -7.94 -1.11 14.57
C SER A 278 -6.77 -0.15 14.37
N ASN A 279 -6.68 0.44 13.17
CA ASN A 279 -5.69 1.45 12.85
C ASN A 279 -6.35 2.52 11.95
N TYR A 280 -6.14 3.78 12.28
CA TYR A 280 -6.67 4.92 11.53
C TYR A 280 -6.34 4.87 10.04
N TYR A 281 -5.08 4.55 9.68
CA TYR A 281 -4.62 4.55 8.29
C TYR A 281 -5.36 3.56 7.37
N HIS A 282 -6.05 2.59 7.92
CA HIS A 282 -6.79 1.60 7.17
C HIS A 282 -8.30 1.84 7.14
N SER A 283 -8.78 2.87 7.84
CA SER A 283 -10.19 3.29 7.81
C SER A 283 -10.32 4.67 7.16
N ARG A 284 -10.87 4.72 5.94
CA ARG A 284 -11.15 6.00 5.24
C ARG A 284 -12.38 6.74 5.78
N SER A 285 -13.15 6.10 6.64
CA SER A 285 -14.44 6.60 7.10
C SER A 285 -14.39 7.31 8.46
N ILE A 286 -13.20 7.47 9.03
CA ILE A 286 -13.02 8.14 10.32
C ILE A 286 -12.23 9.42 10.15
N ASN A 287 -12.73 10.47 10.76
CA ASN A 287 -12.00 11.71 10.93
C ASN A 287 -10.83 11.47 11.91
N TRP A 288 -9.70 12.16 11.69
CA TRP A 288 -8.52 12.10 12.54
C TRP A 288 -8.83 12.46 14.00
N ASN A 289 -9.70 13.44 14.22
CA ASN A 289 -10.15 13.85 15.55
C ASN A 289 -10.94 12.75 16.28
N ASP A 290 -11.82 12.04 15.58
CA ASP A 290 -12.56 10.91 16.14
C ASP A 290 -11.65 9.76 16.59
N TRP A 291 -10.53 9.54 15.87
CA TRP A 291 -9.55 8.50 16.24
C TRP A 291 -8.86 8.79 17.57
N TYR A 292 -8.51 10.05 17.84
CA TYR A 292 -7.82 10.46 19.07
C TYR A 292 -8.76 10.68 20.24
N ASP A 293 -10.09 10.67 20.03
CA ASP A 293 -11.03 10.77 21.14
C ASP A 293 -10.90 9.61 22.12
N THR A 294 -10.72 9.93 23.41
CA THR A 294 -10.50 8.96 24.49
C THR A 294 -11.67 7.98 24.62
N LYS A 295 -12.91 8.43 24.39
CA LYS A 295 -14.11 7.57 24.44
C LYS A 295 -14.10 6.53 23.31
N THR A 296 -13.72 6.98 22.09
CA THR A 296 -13.56 6.12 20.93
C THR A 296 -12.48 5.09 21.17
N GLN A 297 -11.31 5.49 21.67
CA GLN A 297 -10.21 4.57 22.01
C GLN A 297 -10.64 3.54 23.08
N THR A 298 -11.29 3.99 24.13
CA THR A 298 -11.80 3.12 25.19
C THR A 298 -12.81 2.10 24.64
N TRP A 299 -13.71 2.52 23.76
CA TRP A 299 -14.68 1.65 23.12
C TRP A 299 -14.00 0.59 22.24
N ILE A 300 -13.01 1.00 21.43
CA ILE A 300 -12.23 0.09 20.58
C ILE A 300 -11.51 -0.94 21.41
N ILE A 301 -10.82 -0.54 22.49
CA ILE A 301 -10.11 -1.47 23.39
C ILE A 301 -11.08 -2.48 24.00
N ARG A 302 -12.22 -2.02 24.50
CA ARG A 302 -13.26 -2.90 25.07
C ARG A 302 -13.78 -3.89 24.04
N LYS A 303 -14.00 -3.44 22.80
CA LYS A 303 -14.51 -4.29 21.71
C LYS A 303 -13.49 -5.32 21.25
N ASN A 304 -12.21 -4.97 21.20
CA ASN A 304 -11.13 -5.91 20.91
C ASN A 304 -11.07 -7.02 21.98
N LYS A 305 -11.13 -6.67 23.27
CA LYS A 305 -11.19 -7.64 24.36
C LYS A 305 -12.42 -8.57 24.25
N GLU A 306 -13.56 -8.04 23.79
CA GLU A 306 -14.76 -8.87 23.54
C GLU A 306 -14.52 -9.87 22.41
N PHE A 307 -13.82 -9.49 21.33
CA PHE A 307 -13.46 -10.40 20.25
C PHE A 307 -12.52 -11.50 20.74
N GLU A 308 -11.52 -11.16 21.53
CA GLU A 308 -10.56 -12.11 22.12
C GLU A 308 -11.27 -13.10 23.05
N LYS A 309 -12.16 -12.63 23.92
CA LYS A 309 -12.99 -13.49 24.78
C LYS A 309 -13.86 -14.47 23.98
N LYS A 310 -14.28 -14.09 22.77
CA LYS A 310 -15.02 -14.96 21.84
C LYS A 310 -14.10 -15.88 21.01
N GLY A 311 -12.81 -15.95 21.33
CA GLY A 311 -11.82 -16.80 20.65
C GLY A 311 -11.47 -16.33 19.24
N ARG A 312 -11.73 -15.07 18.89
CA ARG A 312 -11.32 -14.55 17.59
C ARG A 312 -9.82 -14.28 17.52
N ILE A 313 -9.25 -14.56 16.37
CA ILE A 313 -7.82 -14.37 16.11
C ILE A 313 -7.59 -12.96 15.56
N LYS A 314 -6.67 -12.22 16.16
CA LYS A 314 -6.24 -10.90 15.73
C LYS A 314 -5.38 -11.00 14.46
N LEU A 315 -5.64 -10.15 13.49
CA LEU A 315 -4.87 -9.98 12.25
C LEU A 315 -4.37 -8.53 12.12
N PRO A 316 -3.30 -8.28 11.33
CA PRO A 316 -2.86 -6.93 11.02
C PRO A 316 -3.98 -6.04 10.46
N ALA A 317 -3.89 -4.74 10.71
CA ALA A 317 -4.93 -3.77 10.39
C ALA A 317 -5.33 -3.72 8.92
N TYR A 318 -4.38 -3.96 8.00
CA TYR A 318 -4.66 -3.93 6.56
C TYR A 318 -5.67 -5.01 6.10
N PHE A 319 -5.92 -6.05 6.91
CA PHE A 319 -6.95 -7.06 6.60
C PHE A 319 -8.38 -6.50 6.58
N VAL A 320 -8.61 -5.33 7.14
CA VAL A 320 -9.87 -4.57 6.96
C VAL A 320 -10.21 -4.39 5.48
N ARG A 321 -9.19 -4.22 4.64
CA ARG A 321 -9.37 -4.05 3.19
C ARG A 321 -9.82 -5.31 2.47
N PHE A 322 -9.60 -6.46 3.07
CA PHE A 322 -10.17 -7.75 2.62
C PHE A 322 -11.54 -8.04 3.28
N GLY A 323 -12.13 -7.08 3.98
CA GLY A 323 -13.42 -7.21 4.62
C GLY A 323 -13.41 -7.91 5.99
N VAL A 324 -12.24 -8.11 6.60
CA VAL A 324 -12.14 -8.59 7.98
C VAL A 324 -12.62 -7.50 8.92
N VAL A 325 -13.59 -7.83 9.79
CA VAL A 325 -14.18 -6.87 10.71
C VAL A 325 -13.14 -6.29 11.67
N SER A 326 -13.16 -4.98 11.89
CA SER A 326 -12.39 -4.31 12.95
C SER A 326 -13.33 -3.61 13.93
N SER A 327 -12.85 -3.37 15.14
CA SER A 327 -13.60 -2.61 16.13
C SER A 327 -13.86 -1.17 15.67
N LEU A 328 -12.90 -0.60 14.95
CA LEU A 328 -13.00 0.75 14.40
C LEU A 328 -14.14 0.87 13.36
N GLU A 329 -14.23 -0.07 12.40
CA GLU A 329 -15.33 -0.07 11.43
C GLU A 329 -16.70 -0.28 12.08
N LEU A 330 -16.74 -1.12 13.12
CA LEU A 330 -17.99 -1.28 13.89
C LEU A 330 -18.37 -0.01 14.63
N PHE A 331 -17.39 0.72 15.16
CA PHE A 331 -17.64 2.03 15.79
C PHE A 331 -18.24 3.02 14.79
N VAL A 332 -17.61 3.17 13.61
CA VAL A 332 -18.11 4.05 12.55
C VAL A 332 -19.54 3.68 12.13
N LYS A 333 -19.76 2.39 11.86
CA LYS A 333 -21.08 1.91 11.48
C LYS A 333 -22.13 2.18 12.57
N ASN A 334 -21.77 2.05 13.83
CA ASN A 334 -22.66 2.39 14.95
C ASN A 334 -22.92 3.89 15.02
N LYS A 335 -21.89 4.72 14.82
CA LYS A 335 -22.02 6.19 14.75
C LYS A 335 -22.95 6.60 13.61
N GLU A 336 -22.73 6.10 12.40
CA GLU A 336 -23.60 6.32 11.23
C GLU A 336 -25.06 5.90 11.49
N ASN A 337 -25.25 4.75 12.14
CA ASN A 337 -26.60 4.26 12.49
C ASN A 337 -27.28 5.16 13.54
N LEU A 338 -26.51 5.67 14.52
CA LEU A 338 -26.97 6.64 15.49
C LEU A 338 -27.35 7.97 14.81
N GLU A 339 -26.49 8.44 13.91
CA GLU A 339 -26.79 9.67 13.12
C GLU A 339 -28.02 9.50 12.21
N LYS A 340 -28.16 8.33 11.55
CA LYS A 340 -29.39 8.02 10.79
C LYS A 340 -30.63 8.01 11.68
N ARG A 341 -30.55 7.41 12.88
CA ARG A 341 -31.65 7.43 13.85
C ARG A 341 -31.94 8.85 14.35
N LEU A 342 -30.92 9.68 14.49
CA LEU A 342 -31.07 11.10 14.85
C LEU A 342 -31.69 11.91 13.72
N LYS A 343 -31.32 11.64 12.45
CA LYS A 343 -31.97 12.26 11.28
C LYS A 343 -33.44 11.88 11.13
N THR A 344 -33.84 10.72 11.64
CA THR A 344 -35.26 10.28 11.66
C THR A 344 -36.02 10.79 12.88
N LYS A 345 -35.34 11.38 13.90
CA LYS A 345 -36.02 12.02 15.04
C LYS A 345 -36.53 13.39 14.63
N LYS A 346 -37.75 13.70 15.06
CA LYS A 346 -38.46 14.96 14.79
C LYS A 346 -37.60 16.16 15.18
N THR A 347 -36.92 16.75 14.21
CA THR A 347 -36.36 18.08 14.36
C THR A 347 -37.47 19.09 14.11
N GLY A 348 -37.61 20.03 15.00
CA GLY A 348 -38.66 21.08 14.89
C GLY A 348 -38.05 22.46 14.94
N SER A 349 -38.71 23.41 14.31
CA SER A 349 -38.45 24.84 14.56
C SER A 349 -38.77 25.18 15.99
N LEU A 350 -38.07 26.18 16.55
CA LEU A 350 -38.37 26.69 17.87
C LEU A 350 -39.80 27.25 17.92
N ASN A 351 -40.57 26.84 18.90
CA ASN A 351 -41.83 27.48 19.18
C ASN A 351 -41.60 28.88 19.79
N PRO A 352 -42.63 29.77 19.87
CA PRO A 352 -42.46 31.14 20.36
C PRO A 352 -41.84 31.23 21.76
N LYS A 353 -42.16 30.30 22.67
CA LYS A 353 -41.59 30.28 24.03
C LYS A 353 -40.11 29.88 23.97
N GLN A 354 -39.76 28.85 23.23
CA GLN A 354 -38.38 28.42 23.03
C GLN A 354 -37.53 29.51 22.37
N LYS A 355 -38.09 30.22 21.38
CA LYS A 355 -37.41 31.33 20.72
C LYS A 355 -37.11 32.46 21.69
N LYS A 356 -38.07 32.81 22.61
CA LYS A 356 -37.83 33.75 23.67
C LYS A 356 -36.75 33.29 24.64
N ALA A 357 -36.72 32.00 25.02
CA ALA A 357 -35.70 31.42 25.89
C ALA A 357 -34.30 31.48 25.26
N VAL A 358 -34.17 31.14 24.00
CA VAL A 358 -32.91 31.26 23.27
C VAL A 358 -32.44 32.70 23.20
N ASN A 359 -33.32 33.64 22.79
CA ASN A 359 -32.99 35.07 22.71
C ASN A 359 -32.54 35.63 24.08
N TYR A 360 -33.18 35.17 25.14
CA TYR A 360 -32.82 35.57 26.52
C TYR A 360 -31.42 35.05 26.88
N ALA A 361 -31.07 33.81 26.54
CA ALA A 361 -29.74 33.27 26.78
C ALA A 361 -28.68 33.97 25.89
N MET A 362 -29.00 34.29 24.65
CA MET A 362 -28.12 35.05 23.75
C MET A 362 -27.84 36.46 24.28
N ASP A 363 -28.86 37.15 24.86
CA ASP A 363 -28.66 38.46 25.53
C ASP A 363 -27.74 38.35 26.76
N CYS A 364 -27.86 37.24 27.52
CA CYS A 364 -26.92 36.95 28.59
C CYS A 364 -25.48 36.77 28.08
N ILE A 365 -25.29 35.97 27.04
CA ILE A 365 -23.97 35.74 26.40
C ILE A 365 -23.35 37.07 25.97
N LYS A 366 -24.13 37.96 25.36
CA LYS A 366 -23.68 39.29 24.95
C LYS A 366 -23.22 40.15 26.12
N LYS A 367 -23.90 40.08 27.26
CA LYS A 367 -23.52 40.83 28.46
C LYS A 367 -22.35 40.22 29.23
N VAL A 368 -22.24 38.89 29.21
CA VAL A 368 -21.15 38.15 29.83
C VAL A 368 -19.86 38.32 29.02
N SER A 369 -19.89 38.11 27.72
CA SER A 369 -18.75 38.28 26.86
C SER A 369 -19.10 39.10 25.60
N PRO A 370 -18.97 40.45 25.67
CA PRO A 370 -19.15 41.29 24.49
C PRO A 370 -18.20 40.95 23.36
N ALA A 371 -16.95 40.54 23.67
CA ALA A 371 -15.95 40.13 22.71
C ALA A 371 -16.39 38.89 21.89
N PHE A 372 -16.93 37.87 22.55
CA PHE A 372 -17.49 36.71 21.89
C PHE A 372 -18.67 37.06 20.96
N SER A 373 -19.53 37.95 21.43
CA SER A 373 -20.67 38.45 20.65
C SER A 373 -20.22 39.26 19.44
N SER A 374 -19.14 40.02 19.55
CA SER A 374 -18.54 40.77 18.44
C SER A 374 -17.89 39.82 17.43
N LEU A 375 -17.10 38.83 17.86
CA LEU A 375 -16.52 37.81 17.01
C LEU A 375 -17.59 37.08 16.21
N TYR A 376 -18.67 36.69 16.89
CA TYR A 376 -19.80 36.03 16.23
C TYR A 376 -20.48 36.94 15.18
N LYS A 377 -20.59 38.24 15.46
CA LYS A 377 -21.15 39.22 14.54
C LYS A 377 -20.21 39.44 13.34
N ASN A 378 -18.91 39.58 13.58
CA ASN A 378 -17.91 39.80 12.52
C ASN A 378 -17.83 38.64 11.56
N LEU A 379 -17.86 37.38 12.02
CA LEU A 379 -17.95 36.20 11.15
C LEU A 379 -19.18 36.24 10.22
N LYS A 380 -20.28 36.81 10.70
CA LYS A 380 -21.49 37.00 9.90
C LYS A 380 -21.36 38.15 8.90
N ASP A 381 -20.68 39.22 9.26
CA ASP A 381 -20.61 40.47 8.47
C ASP A 381 -19.42 40.47 7.49
N GLU A 382 -18.27 39.87 7.85
CA GLU A 382 -17.04 39.90 7.03
C GLU A 382 -16.96 38.77 6.01
N GLU A 383 -17.45 37.59 6.33
CA GLU A 383 -17.44 36.46 5.39
C GLU A 383 -18.76 36.28 4.62
N GLY A 384 -19.76 37.09 4.91
CA GLY A 384 -21.02 37.22 4.12
C GLY A 384 -21.99 36.05 4.20
N ILE A 385 -21.79 35.04 5.08
CA ILE A 385 -22.25 33.70 4.75
C ILE A 385 -22.85 32.88 5.89
N PHE A 386 -22.89 33.35 7.14
CA PHE A 386 -23.39 32.50 8.23
C PHE A 386 -24.80 32.85 8.72
N ALA A 387 -25.81 32.12 8.26
CA ALA A 387 -27.08 32.03 8.95
C ALA A 387 -27.00 30.94 10.02
N LEU A 388 -26.75 31.33 11.29
CA LEU A 388 -26.90 30.39 12.40
C LEU A 388 -28.37 30.14 12.67
N THR A 389 -28.81 28.94 12.37
CA THR A 389 -30.17 28.50 12.66
C THR A 389 -30.20 27.67 13.94
N ILE A 390 -31.08 27.95 14.88
CA ILE A 390 -31.27 27.13 16.07
C ILE A 390 -32.58 26.34 15.93
N LYS A 391 -32.51 25.02 16.07
CA LYS A 391 -33.63 24.08 16.00
C LYS A 391 -33.69 23.20 17.23
N THR A 392 -34.84 22.56 17.45
CA THR A 392 -34.97 21.57 18.53
C THR A 392 -34.75 20.16 18.02
N VAL A 393 -34.25 19.28 18.90
CA VAL A 393 -34.16 17.85 18.66
C VAL A 393 -34.73 17.09 19.87
N GLU A 394 -35.38 15.98 19.62
CA GLU A 394 -35.77 15.01 20.65
C GLU A 394 -34.74 13.86 20.66
N SER A 395 -33.91 13.84 21.70
CA SER A 395 -32.88 12.79 21.86
C SER A 395 -32.67 12.47 23.34
N LYS A 396 -32.41 11.20 23.66
CA LYS A 396 -32.02 10.78 25.02
C LYS A 396 -30.52 10.99 25.27
N ASP A 397 -29.73 11.07 24.19
CA ASP A 397 -28.27 10.97 24.26
C ASP A 397 -27.55 12.28 23.90
N ILE A 398 -28.25 13.26 23.35
CA ILE A 398 -27.68 14.52 22.88
C ILE A 398 -28.40 15.69 23.55
N LEU A 399 -27.63 16.59 24.17
CA LEU A 399 -28.14 17.84 24.76
C LEU A 399 -28.09 19.00 23.75
N GLY A 400 -27.02 19.05 22.94
CA GLY A 400 -26.81 20.00 21.85
C GLY A 400 -25.94 19.38 20.75
N GLU A 401 -26.01 19.94 19.55
CA GLU A 401 -25.15 19.53 18.40
C GLU A 401 -25.13 20.66 17.38
N LEU A 402 -23.94 21.12 16.99
CA LEU A 402 -23.76 21.94 15.78
C LEU A 402 -23.61 21.05 14.55
N LYS A 403 -24.34 21.39 13.48
CA LYS A 403 -24.19 20.72 12.16
C LYS A 403 -23.93 21.75 11.07
N ASP A 404 -23.00 21.42 10.20
CA ASP A 404 -22.83 22.13 8.94
C ASP A 404 -24.01 21.84 8.03
N GLY A 405 -24.54 22.87 7.37
CA GLY A 405 -25.59 22.77 6.38
C GLY A 405 -25.10 22.12 5.08
N ARG A 406 -25.96 22.07 4.07
CA ARG A 406 -25.59 21.58 2.73
C ARG A 406 -24.60 22.50 2.02
N ASP A 407 -24.71 23.78 2.24
CA ASP A 407 -23.73 24.79 1.85
C ASP A 407 -22.84 25.03 3.07
N TYR A 408 -21.54 25.07 2.90
CA TYR A 408 -20.54 25.25 3.97
C TYR A 408 -20.78 26.49 4.87
N ASP A 409 -21.70 27.33 4.44
CA ASP A 409 -22.01 28.64 4.97
C ASP A 409 -23.15 28.64 5.98
N ASP A 410 -23.98 27.59 6.00
CA ASP A 410 -25.12 27.47 6.91
C ASP A 410 -24.79 26.54 8.09
N LYS A 411 -24.88 27.05 9.31
CA LYS A 411 -24.70 26.27 10.52
C LYS A 411 -26.00 26.19 11.33
N THR A 412 -26.34 24.97 11.76
CA THR A 412 -27.53 24.73 12.56
C THR A 412 -27.16 24.12 13.91
N ILE A 413 -27.50 24.82 15.01
CA ILE A 413 -27.43 24.27 16.36
C ILE A 413 -28.77 23.57 16.66
N TYR A 414 -28.66 22.29 17.02
CA TYR A 414 -29.79 21.51 17.52
C TYR A 414 -29.75 21.46 19.04
N LEU A 415 -30.76 21.97 19.72
CA LEU A 415 -30.90 21.91 21.16
C LEU A 415 -31.97 20.89 21.56
N ASN A 416 -31.66 20.03 22.52
CA ASN A 416 -32.64 19.07 23.02
C ASN A 416 -33.83 19.80 23.67
N LYS A 417 -35.05 19.34 23.38
CA LYS A 417 -36.27 19.90 23.97
C LYS A 417 -36.26 19.90 25.50
N ASP A 418 -35.67 18.85 26.11
CA ASP A 418 -35.59 18.77 27.58
C ASP A 418 -34.62 19.80 28.18
N LEU A 419 -33.72 20.38 27.40
CA LEU A 419 -32.81 21.43 27.84
C LEU A 419 -33.57 22.68 28.23
N PHE A 420 -34.70 22.98 27.60
CA PHE A 420 -35.54 24.11 27.93
C PHE A 420 -36.27 23.93 29.28
N LYS A 421 -36.33 22.70 29.79
CA LYS A 421 -36.84 22.39 31.14
C LYS A 421 -35.76 22.45 32.24
N SER A 422 -34.50 22.57 31.84
CA SER A 422 -33.38 22.58 32.76
C SER A 422 -33.15 23.93 33.39
N HIS A 423 -32.33 23.99 34.47
CA HIS A 423 -31.89 25.26 35.04
C HIS A 423 -31.02 26.05 34.06
N PHE A 424 -30.99 27.38 34.20
CA PHE A 424 -30.31 28.28 33.28
C PHE A 424 -28.86 27.90 33.00
N GLY A 425 -28.08 27.58 34.07
CA GLY A 425 -26.68 27.23 33.92
C GLY A 425 -26.45 26.05 32.95
N LYS A 426 -27.30 25.03 33.00
CA LYS A 426 -27.21 23.90 32.06
C LYS A 426 -27.57 24.31 30.62
N PHE A 427 -28.62 25.10 30.46
CA PHE A 427 -29.01 25.63 29.14
C PHE A 427 -27.92 26.50 28.56
N PHE A 428 -27.40 27.45 29.35
CA PHE A 428 -26.34 28.38 28.98
C PHE A 428 -25.06 27.65 28.59
N SER A 429 -24.61 26.68 29.39
CA SER A 429 -23.37 25.91 29.11
C SER A 429 -23.44 25.10 27.82
N VAL A 430 -24.58 24.45 27.54
CA VAL A 430 -24.75 23.72 26.30
C VAL A 430 -24.82 24.66 25.10
N LEU A 431 -25.57 25.74 25.18
CA LEU A 431 -25.69 26.70 24.09
C LEU A 431 -24.32 27.33 23.77
N THR A 432 -23.56 27.76 24.78
CA THR A 432 -22.22 28.35 24.57
C THR A 432 -21.22 27.34 24.04
N HIS A 433 -21.28 26.07 24.47
CA HIS A 433 -20.46 25.00 23.94
C HIS A 433 -20.72 24.79 22.44
N GLU A 434 -21.98 24.63 22.05
CA GLU A 434 -22.35 24.47 20.65
C GLU A 434 -22.01 25.68 19.77
N MET A 435 -22.14 26.87 20.31
CA MET A 435 -21.71 28.09 19.61
C MET A 435 -20.18 28.16 19.44
N SER A 436 -19.42 27.66 20.40
CA SER A 436 -17.95 27.63 20.31
C SER A 436 -17.45 26.70 19.21
N HIS A 437 -18.23 25.70 18.82
CA HIS A 437 -17.94 24.85 17.69
C HIS A 437 -17.90 25.57 16.33
N ILE A 438 -18.44 26.76 16.23
CA ILE A 438 -18.34 27.62 15.06
C ILE A 438 -16.86 27.92 14.73
N PHE A 439 -16.02 27.99 15.76
CA PHE A 439 -14.60 28.30 15.66
C PHE A 439 -13.68 27.05 15.54
N GLY A 440 -14.23 25.87 15.72
CA GLY A 440 -13.50 24.61 15.56
C GLY A 440 -14.16 23.43 16.28
N GLY A 441 -13.69 22.22 16.01
CA GLY A 441 -14.14 21.00 16.72
C GLY A 441 -13.49 20.86 18.10
N ASP A 442 -13.99 19.93 18.94
CA ASP A 442 -13.51 19.66 20.33
C ASP A 442 -11.99 19.49 20.50
N GLY A 443 -11.28 19.09 19.46
CA GLY A 443 -9.82 18.92 19.48
C GLY A 443 -9.04 20.12 18.94
N LYS A 444 -9.70 21.22 18.58
CA LYS A 444 -9.05 22.42 18.04
C LYS A 444 -8.75 23.42 19.13
N ARG A 445 -7.59 24.09 19.00
CA ARG A 445 -7.15 25.11 19.95
C ARG A 445 -8.12 26.28 19.99
N GLU A 446 -8.58 26.72 18.84
CA GLU A 446 -9.51 27.85 18.69
C GLU A 446 -10.83 27.62 19.46
N PHE A 447 -11.38 26.40 19.39
CA PHE A 447 -12.54 26.00 20.18
C PHE A 447 -12.25 26.08 21.69
N SER A 448 -11.14 25.51 22.13
CA SER A 448 -10.74 25.47 23.53
C SER A 448 -10.48 26.89 24.11
N ASP A 449 -9.79 27.72 23.34
CA ASP A 449 -9.45 29.10 23.73
C ASP A 449 -10.73 29.95 23.88
N ILE A 450 -11.69 29.83 22.97
CA ILE A 450 -12.96 30.53 23.01
C ILE A 450 -13.84 30.06 24.17
N LEU A 451 -13.95 28.75 24.37
CA LEU A 451 -14.74 28.20 25.47
C LEU A 451 -14.14 28.58 26.82
N THR A 452 -12.81 28.56 26.95
CA THR A 452 -12.09 28.99 28.16
C THR A 452 -12.35 30.48 28.44
N HIS A 453 -12.22 31.32 27.40
CA HIS A 453 -12.51 32.75 27.54
C HIS A 453 -13.96 33.02 28.01
N LEU A 454 -14.94 32.31 27.42
CA LEU A 454 -16.33 32.40 27.83
C LEU A 454 -16.54 32.02 29.32
N LEU A 455 -15.86 30.93 29.76
CA LEU A 455 -15.89 30.48 31.15
C LEU A 455 -15.29 31.54 32.10
N GLU A 456 -14.15 32.12 31.79
CA GLU A 456 -13.51 33.17 32.56
C GLU A 456 -14.45 34.39 32.70
N GLN A 457 -15.02 34.86 31.62
CA GLN A 457 -15.96 35.97 31.63
C GLN A 457 -17.23 35.63 32.40
N ALA A 458 -17.71 34.39 32.33
CA ALA A 458 -18.86 33.94 33.09
C ALA A 458 -18.60 33.94 34.60
N VAL A 459 -17.42 33.52 35.03
CA VAL A 459 -17.00 33.56 36.44
C VAL A 459 -16.85 35.00 36.93
N GLN A 460 -16.15 35.85 36.15
CA GLN A 460 -15.95 37.27 36.49
C GLN A 460 -17.28 38.05 36.60
N LYS A 461 -18.25 37.73 35.76
CA LYS A 461 -19.58 38.39 35.73
C LYS A 461 -20.68 37.52 36.35
N ASN A 462 -20.36 36.77 37.39
CA ASN A 462 -21.31 35.90 38.09
C ASN A 462 -22.60 36.62 38.56
N SER A 463 -22.52 37.89 38.94
CA SER A 463 -23.71 38.68 39.29
C SER A 463 -24.70 38.80 38.12
N VAL A 464 -24.19 38.93 36.87
CA VAL A 464 -25.03 38.93 35.66
C VAL A 464 -25.69 37.59 35.49
N LEU A 465 -24.91 36.51 35.52
CA LEU A 465 -25.43 35.13 35.39
C LEU A 465 -26.48 34.81 36.45
N SER A 466 -26.25 35.21 37.71
CA SER A 466 -27.19 34.97 38.82
C SER A 466 -28.53 35.70 38.59
N LYS A 467 -28.49 36.94 38.04
CA LYS A 467 -29.70 37.68 37.66
C LYS A 467 -30.48 36.96 36.58
N TYR A 468 -29.76 36.48 35.50
CA TYR A 468 -30.39 35.74 34.41
C TYR A 468 -30.93 34.39 34.86
N SER A 469 -30.24 33.68 35.72
CA SER A 469 -30.70 32.41 36.31
C SER A 469 -32.01 32.59 37.10
N LYS A 470 -32.11 33.62 37.97
CA LYS A 470 -33.32 33.88 38.72
C LYS A 470 -34.53 34.21 37.80
N GLN A 471 -34.31 35.00 36.76
CA GLN A 471 -35.37 35.34 35.81
C GLN A 471 -35.76 34.15 34.91
N TRP A 472 -34.79 33.28 34.57
CA TRP A 472 -35.05 32.03 33.80
C TRP A 472 -36.07 31.16 34.53
N GLU A 473 -35.85 30.90 35.80
CA GLU A 473 -36.74 30.05 36.59
C GLU A 473 -38.17 30.64 36.70
N ARG A 474 -38.30 31.95 36.60
CA ARG A 474 -39.61 32.62 36.70
C ARG A 474 -40.39 32.73 35.39
N GLY A 475 -39.72 32.76 34.25
CA GLY A 475 -40.40 33.10 33.00
C GLY A 475 -39.95 32.45 31.72
N TYR A 476 -38.83 31.74 31.72
CA TYR A 476 -38.20 31.17 30.50
C TYR A 476 -38.02 29.65 30.53
N ARG A 477 -38.03 29.04 31.70
CA ARG A 477 -38.04 27.59 31.85
C ARG A 477 -39.41 27.06 31.43
N ILE A 478 -39.40 26.08 30.47
CA ILE A 478 -40.63 25.61 29.80
C ILE A 478 -40.94 24.21 30.25
#